data_c87719dc14e31fb023949564c3266b86
#
_entry.id   c87719dc14e31fb023949564c3266b86
#
_cell.length_a   1.000
_cell.length_b   1.000
_cell.length_c   1.000
_cell.angle_alpha   90.00
_cell.angle_beta   90.00
_cell.angle_gamma   90.00
#
_symmetry.space_group_name_H-M   'P 1'
#
loop_
_entity.id
_entity.type
_entity.pdbx_description
1 polymer ?
#
loop_
_entity_poly.entity_id
_entity_poly.type
_entity_poly.pdbx_seq_one_letter_code
_entity_poly.pdbx_strand_id
1 'polypeptide(L)'
;MILRIEIPQELIRQDAEIVIKVNNRNNALGYVIENGSEHDAQQIAKEDMNGGPTLGEYVRELTQRLYKNGKYRSADIYMCTLRSFMKFRKEKDLLISQLDSLIMEDYESYLRKNGLTLNTISFYMKRLRAIYNKALEQYGLEDRKPFAHSFTKNTPTAKRALTAENIHQIVAATTVTEEEALARDLFLFSFYTRGMSFVDIAFLEKGSLKDGQLINRRNI
;
A
#
# COMPACT_ATOMS: atom_id res chain seq x y z
N MET A 1 -27.63 25.56 -12.91
CA MET A 1 -26.63 24.80 -13.67
C MET A 1 -27.39 24.01 -14.72
N ILE A 2 -27.21 24.31 -16.01
CA ILE A 2 -27.87 23.58 -17.08
C ILE A 2 -26.90 22.49 -17.53
N LEU A 3 -27.31 21.22 -17.34
CA LEU A 3 -26.55 20.08 -17.82
C LEU A 3 -27.05 19.75 -19.25
N ARG A 4 -26.18 19.86 -20.25
CA ARG A 4 -26.50 19.45 -21.60
C ARG A 4 -25.89 18.08 -21.83
N ILE A 5 -26.71 17.05 -22.06
CA ILE A 5 -26.28 15.69 -22.35
C ILE A 5 -26.59 15.42 -23.81
N GLU A 6 -25.57 15.16 -24.63
CA GLU A 6 -25.72 14.71 -25.99
C GLU A 6 -25.65 13.19 -26.02
N ILE A 7 -26.75 12.54 -26.38
CA ILE A 7 -26.78 11.06 -26.46
C ILE A 7 -26.67 10.70 -27.95
N PRO A 8 -25.70 9.86 -28.35
CA PRO A 8 -25.58 9.40 -29.72
C PRO A 8 -26.89 8.70 -30.17
N GLN A 9 -27.39 9.03 -31.37
CA GLN A 9 -28.68 8.48 -31.89
C GLN A 9 -28.67 6.94 -32.01
N GLU A 10 -27.50 6.35 -32.15
CA GLU A 10 -27.28 4.90 -32.26
C GLU A 10 -27.62 4.13 -30.94
N LEU A 11 -27.67 4.83 -29.81
CA LEU A 11 -28.00 4.26 -28.49
C LEU A 11 -29.47 4.43 -28.10
N ILE A 12 -30.28 5.16 -28.93
CA ILE A 12 -31.69 5.40 -28.64
C ILE A 12 -32.52 4.31 -29.32
N ARG A 13 -32.89 3.26 -28.60
CA ARG A 13 -33.92 2.31 -29.03
C ARG A 13 -35.30 2.85 -28.62
N GLN A 14 -36.31 2.61 -29.44
CA GLN A 14 -37.66 3.20 -29.27
C GLN A 14 -38.39 2.91 -27.97
N ASP A 15 -37.89 1.93 -27.17
CA ASP A 15 -38.50 1.48 -25.89
C ASP A 15 -37.54 1.52 -24.70
N ALA A 16 -36.48 2.35 -24.75
CA ALA A 16 -35.51 2.43 -23.67
C ALA A 16 -35.80 3.59 -22.73
N GLU A 17 -35.96 3.32 -21.45
CA GLU A 17 -36.05 4.34 -20.41
C GLU A 17 -34.64 4.69 -19.93
N ILE A 18 -34.26 5.98 -20.02
CA ILE A 18 -32.94 6.45 -19.62
C ILE A 18 -33.05 7.02 -18.22
N VAL A 19 -32.51 6.29 -17.23
CA VAL A 19 -32.47 6.72 -15.83
C VAL A 19 -31.11 7.33 -15.51
N ILE A 20 -31.06 8.65 -15.30
CA ILE A 20 -29.85 9.38 -14.91
C ILE A 20 -29.79 9.45 -13.39
N LYS A 21 -28.91 8.63 -12.78
CA LYS A 21 -28.62 8.73 -11.34
C LYS A 21 -27.41 9.65 -11.12
N VAL A 22 -27.66 10.85 -10.58
CA VAL A 22 -26.61 11.79 -10.20
C VAL A 22 -26.06 11.40 -8.82
N ASN A 23 -24.86 10.83 -8.76
CA ASN A 23 -24.21 10.52 -7.49
C ASN A 23 -23.32 11.69 -7.06
N ASN A 24 -23.76 12.40 -6.01
CA ASN A 24 -23.18 13.66 -5.56
C ASN A 24 -21.83 13.52 -4.83
N ARG A 25 -21.22 12.32 -4.81
CA ARG A 25 -19.99 12.07 -4.05
C ARG A 25 -18.68 12.09 -4.83
N ASN A 26 -18.72 11.94 -6.16
CA ASN A 26 -17.47 11.91 -6.94
C ASN A 26 -17.72 12.34 -8.38
N ASN A 27 -17.98 13.53 -8.71
CA ASN A 27 -17.99 14.14 -10.07
C ASN A 27 -17.94 13.19 -11.31
N ALA A 28 -18.40 11.97 -11.19
CA ALA A 28 -18.52 10.98 -12.24
C ALA A 28 -20.01 10.84 -12.58
N LEU A 29 -20.39 11.30 -13.78
CA LEU A 29 -21.69 11.04 -14.38
C LEU A 29 -21.65 9.63 -14.97
N GLY A 30 -22.34 8.70 -14.32
CA GLY A 30 -22.65 7.39 -14.89
C GLY A 30 -24.10 7.37 -15.39
N TYR A 31 -24.34 6.81 -16.56
CA TYR A 31 -25.70 6.52 -17.05
C TYR A 31 -25.91 4.99 -17.05
N VAL A 32 -27.12 4.58 -16.75
CA VAL A 32 -27.53 3.18 -16.84
C VAL A 32 -28.71 3.11 -17.80
N ILE A 33 -28.62 2.25 -18.80
CA ILE A 33 -29.73 1.95 -19.71
C ILE A 33 -30.41 0.69 -19.12
N GLU A 34 -31.60 0.85 -18.51
CA GLU A 34 -32.39 -0.28 -18.05
C GLU A 34 -33.19 -0.82 -19.24
N ASN A 35 -32.72 -1.91 -19.84
CA ASN A 35 -33.41 -2.94 -20.64
C ASN A 35 -32.42 -3.83 -21.42
N GLY A 36 -31.13 -3.83 -21.02
CA GLY A 36 -30.15 -4.83 -21.42
C GLY A 36 -29.98 -5.85 -20.30
N SER A 37 -29.71 -7.11 -20.63
CA SER A 37 -29.39 -8.12 -19.62
C SER A 37 -28.17 -7.67 -18.78
N GLU A 38 -28.09 -8.06 -17.49
CA GLU A 38 -26.92 -7.74 -16.62
C GLU A 38 -25.57 -8.12 -17.26
N HIS A 39 -25.59 -9.04 -18.22
CA HIS A 39 -24.42 -9.44 -19.03
C HIS A 39 -23.95 -8.34 -19.98
N ASP A 40 -24.87 -7.59 -20.60
CA ASP A 40 -24.52 -6.52 -21.55
C ASP A 40 -24.01 -5.28 -20.82
N ALA A 41 -24.57 -4.96 -19.64
CA ALA A 41 -24.10 -3.86 -18.81
C ALA A 41 -22.68 -4.10 -18.25
N GLN A 42 -22.33 -5.36 -17.95
CA GLN A 42 -20.96 -5.73 -17.54
C GLN A 42 -19.97 -5.75 -18.69
N GLN A 43 -20.42 -5.99 -19.91
CA GLN A 43 -19.59 -6.02 -21.11
C GLN A 43 -19.32 -4.60 -21.63
N ILE A 44 -20.32 -3.72 -21.64
CA ILE A 44 -20.17 -2.30 -22.01
C ILE A 44 -19.28 -1.57 -20.99
N ALA A 45 -19.44 -1.84 -19.69
CA ALA A 45 -18.52 -1.32 -18.63
C ALA A 45 -17.08 -1.83 -18.77
N LYS A 46 -16.85 -2.95 -19.47
CA LYS A 46 -15.52 -3.47 -19.80
C LYS A 46 -14.91 -2.88 -21.07
N GLU A 47 -15.74 -2.50 -22.04
CA GLU A 47 -15.28 -1.95 -23.32
C GLU A 47 -14.87 -0.46 -23.23
N ASP A 48 -15.48 0.33 -22.35
CA ASP A 48 -15.05 1.71 -22.06
C ASP A 48 -13.81 1.82 -21.17
N MET A 49 -13.32 0.70 -20.63
CA MET A 49 -12.11 0.64 -19.80
C MET A 49 -10.89 0.13 -20.58
N ASN A 50 -10.68 0.64 -21.78
CA ASN A 50 -9.51 0.27 -22.61
C ASN A 50 -8.16 0.65 -21.96
N GLY A 51 -8.17 1.26 -20.77
CA GLY A 51 -6.98 1.62 -19.98
C GLY A 51 -6.93 1.03 -18.56
N GLY A 52 -7.95 0.27 -18.15
CA GLY A 52 -8.08 -0.21 -16.77
C GLY A 52 -8.43 0.92 -15.77
N PRO A 53 -8.44 0.63 -14.46
CA PRO A 53 -8.72 1.60 -13.42
C PRO A 53 -7.57 2.60 -13.27
N THR A 54 -7.84 3.73 -12.61
CA THR A 54 -6.77 4.60 -12.13
C THR A 54 -5.98 3.92 -11.02
N LEU A 55 -4.74 4.35 -10.82
CA LEU A 55 -3.88 3.82 -9.75
C LEU A 55 -4.52 4.00 -8.38
N GLY A 56 -5.12 5.18 -8.14
CA GLY A 56 -5.77 5.48 -6.87
C GLY A 56 -7.00 4.64 -6.61
N GLU A 57 -7.85 4.44 -7.61
CA GLU A 57 -9.03 3.57 -7.51
C GLU A 57 -8.63 2.13 -7.18
N TYR A 58 -7.68 1.60 -7.95
CA TYR A 58 -7.21 0.24 -7.74
C TYR A 58 -6.59 0.02 -6.36
N VAL A 59 -5.72 0.94 -5.91
CA VAL A 59 -5.09 0.81 -4.59
C VAL A 59 -6.13 0.88 -3.47
N ARG A 60 -7.15 1.74 -3.57
CA ARG A 60 -8.22 1.81 -2.57
C ARG A 60 -9.01 0.50 -2.52
N GLU A 61 -9.36 -0.07 -3.66
CA GLU A 61 -10.04 -1.37 -3.74
C GLU A 61 -9.16 -2.50 -3.15
N LEU A 62 -7.90 -2.56 -3.56
CA LEU A 62 -6.94 -3.54 -3.06
C LEU A 62 -6.77 -3.45 -1.54
N THR A 63 -6.68 -2.25 -0.99
CA THR A 63 -6.53 -2.04 0.46
C THR A 63 -7.80 -2.42 1.22
N GLN A 64 -8.98 -2.14 0.70
CA GLN A 64 -10.24 -2.60 1.31
C GLN A 64 -10.30 -4.14 1.41
N ARG A 65 -9.88 -4.84 0.35
CA ARG A 65 -9.78 -6.32 0.37
C ARG A 65 -8.77 -6.81 1.40
N LEU A 66 -7.64 -6.13 1.53
CA LEU A 66 -6.61 -6.47 2.53
C LEU A 66 -7.11 -6.26 3.96
N TYR A 67 -7.83 -5.16 4.23
CA TYR A 67 -8.44 -4.90 5.54
C TYR A 67 -9.47 -5.97 5.90
N LYS A 68 -10.35 -6.36 4.97
CA LYS A 68 -11.32 -7.45 5.18
C LYS A 68 -10.65 -8.78 5.52
N ASN A 69 -9.44 -9.01 4.99
CA ASN A 69 -8.65 -10.23 5.23
C ASN A 69 -7.69 -10.11 6.42
N GLY A 70 -7.82 -9.09 7.29
CA GLY A 70 -6.97 -8.88 8.46
C GLY A 70 -5.53 -8.46 8.15
N LYS A 71 -5.19 -8.17 6.90
CA LYS A 71 -3.84 -7.79 6.48
C LYS A 71 -3.61 -6.27 6.59
N TYR A 72 -3.88 -5.72 7.76
CA TYR A 72 -3.88 -4.28 8.04
C TYR A 72 -2.56 -3.60 7.65
N ARG A 73 -1.43 -4.16 8.10
CA ARG A 73 -0.10 -3.59 7.80
C ARG A 73 0.21 -3.50 6.31
N SER A 74 -0.22 -4.50 5.53
CA SER A 74 -0.02 -4.48 4.07
C SER A 74 -0.88 -3.41 3.41
N ALA A 75 -2.12 -3.23 3.88
CA ALA A 75 -3.02 -2.20 3.42
C ALA A 75 -2.44 -0.80 3.69
N ASP A 76 -1.95 -0.55 4.91
CA ASP A 76 -1.34 0.72 5.30
C ASP A 76 -0.10 1.06 4.46
N ILE A 77 0.73 0.06 4.17
CA ILE A 77 1.91 0.22 3.32
C ILE A 77 1.50 0.64 1.89
N TYR A 78 0.47 0.02 1.30
CA TYR A 78 0.00 0.40 -0.02
C TYR A 78 -0.62 1.79 -0.03
N MET A 79 -1.40 2.15 0.99
CA MET A 79 -1.95 3.51 1.12
C MET A 79 -0.87 4.56 1.33
N CYS A 80 0.16 4.26 2.13
CA CYS A 80 1.32 5.15 2.30
C CYS A 80 2.06 5.38 0.96
N THR A 81 2.23 4.31 0.19
CA THR A 81 2.86 4.37 -1.13
C THR A 81 2.04 5.21 -2.10
N LEU A 82 0.72 5.01 -2.14
CA LEU A 82 -0.19 5.81 -2.97
C LEU A 82 -0.10 7.30 -2.60
N ARG A 83 -0.20 7.64 -1.30
CA ARG A 83 -0.10 9.04 -0.86
C ARG A 83 1.19 9.71 -1.30
N SER A 84 2.33 9.00 -1.19
CA SER A 84 3.61 9.51 -1.66
C SER A 84 3.63 9.78 -3.17
N PHE A 85 3.07 8.86 -3.94
CA PHE A 85 2.99 8.99 -5.39
C PHE A 85 2.02 10.11 -5.81
N MET A 86 0.84 10.21 -5.19
CA MET A 86 -0.14 11.26 -5.45
C MET A 86 0.43 12.65 -5.12
N LYS A 87 1.18 12.79 -4.02
CA LYS A 87 1.87 14.03 -3.69
C LYS A 87 2.85 14.46 -4.79
N PHE A 88 3.63 13.53 -5.36
CA PHE A 88 4.47 13.77 -6.53
C PHE A 88 3.63 14.24 -7.71
N ARG A 89 2.50 13.61 -7.98
CA ARG A 89 1.60 13.92 -9.09
C ARG A 89 0.72 15.15 -8.86
N LYS A 90 0.85 15.86 -7.72
CA LYS A 90 0.00 17.00 -7.32
C LYS A 90 -1.49 16.61 -7.34
N GLU A 91 -1.80 15.46 -6.76
CA GLU A 91 -3.14 14.85 -6.67
C GLU A 91 -3.79 14.51 -8.03
N LYS A 92 -3.03 14.51 -9.11
CA LYS A 92 -3.50 14.07 -10.42
C LYS A 92 -3.29 12.56 -10.55
N ASP A 93 -4.40 11.83 -10.52
CA ASP A 93 -4.41 10.39 -10.74
C ASP A 93 -4.12 10.04 -12.22
N LEU A 94 -3.79 8.79 -12.50
CA LEU A 94 -3.57 8.31 -13.87
C LEU A 94 -4.03 6.86 -13.99
N LEU A 95 -4.38 6.46 -15.22
CA LEU A 95 -4.68 5.07 -15.52
C LEU A 95 -3.43 4.20 -15.31
N ILE A 96 -3.63 2.97 -14.83
CA ILE A 96 -2.52 2.01 -14.64
C ILE A 96 -1.80 1.76 -15.98
N SER A 97 -2.54 1.70 -17.08
CA SER A 97 -1.99 1.57 -18.43
C SER A 97 -1.13 2.75 -18.91
N GLN A 98 -1.22 3.91 -18.26
CA GLN A 98 -0.41 5.09 -18.55
C GLN A 98 0.90 5.14 -17.75
N LEU A 99 1.09 4.22 -16.80
CA LEU A 99 2.34 4.12 -16.07
C LEU A 99 3.47 3.67 -17.03
N ASP A 100 4.49 4.50 -17.16
CA ASP A 100 5.66 4.23 -17.98
C ASP A 100 6.98 4.45 -17.21
N SER A 101 8.10 4.17 -17.84
CA SER A 101 9.43 4.30 -17.23
C SER A 101 9.78 5.75 -16.92
N LEU A 102 9.35 6.70 -17.75
CA LEU A 102 9.64 8.12 -17.56
C LEU A 102 8.98 8.66 -16.29
N ILE A 103 7.71 8.34 -16.08
CA ILE A 103 6.99 8.71 -14.84
C ILE A 103 7.68 8.12 -13.61
N MET A 104 8.20 6.89 -13.71
CA MET A 104 8.89 6.25 -12.59
C MET A 104 10.26 6.86 -12.32
N GLU A 105 11.00 7.23 -13.33
CA GLU A 105 12.27 7.95 -13.22
C GLU A 105 12.07 9.34 -12.61
N ASP A 106 11.06 10.08 -13.05
CA ASP A 106 10.69 11.38 -12.48
C ASP A 106 10.28 11.26 -11.00
N TYR A 107 9.51 10.22 -10.66
CA TYR A 107 9.14 9.98 -9.27
C TYR A 107 10.36 9.61 -8.41
N GLU A 108 11.27 8.78 -8.91
CA GLU A 108 12.54 8.49 -8.22
C GLU A 108 13.37 9.76 -8.00
N SER A 109 13.47 10.60 -9.02
CA SER A 109 14.18 11.90 -8.95
C SER A 109 13.52 12.84 -7.92
N TYR A 110 12.19 12.88 -7.87
CA TYR A 110 11.44 13.62 -6.87
C TYR A 110 11.73 13.12 -5.45
N LEU A 111 11.74 11.81 -5.22
CA LEU A 111 12.06 11.23 -3.91
C LEU A 111 13.49 11.56 -3.48
N ARG A 112 14.45 11.50 -4.40
CA ARG A 112 15.86 11.89 -4.16
C ARG A 112 15.99 13.37 -3.78
N LYS A 113 15.33 14.26 -4.51
CA LYS A 113 15.31 15.70 -4.23
C LYS A 113 14.70 16.03 -2.85
N ASN A 114 13.77 15.20 -2.36
CA ASN A 114 13.20 15.32 -1.03
C ASN A 114 14.08 14.67 0.08
N GLY A 115 15.31 14.26 -0.22
CA GLY A 115 16.27 13.75 0.75
C GLY A 115 16.01 12.33 1.25
N LEU A 116 15.18 11.53 0.54
CA LEU A 116 14.93 10.16 0.96
C LEU A 116 16.14 9.26 0.70
N THR A 117 16.39 8.33 1.62
CA THR A 117 17.46 7.34 1.47
C THR A 117 17.16 6.35 0.34
N LEU A 118 18.21 5.76 -0.25
CA LEU A 118 18.07 4.78 -1.32
C LEU A 118 17.19 3.58 -0.92
N ASN A 119 17.25 3.14 0.33
CA ASN A 119 16.42 2.06 0.82
C ASN A 119 14.94 2.45 0.91
N THR A 120 14.64 3.70 1.27
CA THR A 120 13.28 4.23 1.27
C THR A 120 12.73 4.38 -0.16
N ILE A 121 13.56 4.85 -1.09
CA ILE A 121 13.21 4.92 -2.52
C ILE A 121 12.93 3.52 -3.06
N SER A 122 13.83 2.57 -2.82
CA SER A 122 13.62 1.17 -3.19
C SER A 122 12.33 0.58 -2.61
N PHE A 123 12.00 0.93 -1.37
CA PHE A 123 10.74 0.52 -0.74
C PHE A 123 9.52 0.99 -1.55
N TYR A 124 9.44 2.27 -1.89
CA TYR A 124 8.33 2.81 -2.68
C TYR A 124 8.26 2.17 -4.07
N MET A 125 9.40 2.06 -4.77
CA MET A 125 9.46 1.44 -6.10
C MET A 125 9.00 -0.02 -6.10
N LYS A 126 9.45 -0.81 -5.12
CA LYS A 126 9.02 -2.22 -4.97
C LYS A 126 7.53 -2.33 -4.70
N ARG A 127 6.94 -1.43 -3.91
CA ARG A 127 5.51 -1.46 -3.59
C ARG A 127 4.65 -1.04 -4.78
N LEU A 128 5.04 0.02 -5.50
CA LEU A 128 4.36 0.40 -6.75
C LEU A 128 4.44 -0.71 -7.80
N ARG A 129 5.60 -1.35 -7.96
CA ARG A 129 5.73 -2.51 -8.86
C ARG A 129 4.79 -3.64 -8.46
N ALA A 130 4.68 -3.95 -7.17
CA ALA A 130 3.78 -5.00 -6.71
C ALA A 130 2.30 -4.65 -6.95
N ILE A 131 1.92 -3.38 -6.79
CA ILE A 131 0.57 -2.89 -7.11
C ILE A 131 0.32 -3.01 -8.61
N TYR A 132 1.24 -2.51 -9.43
CA TYR A 132 1.16 -2.55 -10.90
C TYR A 132 1.00 -3.98 -11.41
N ASN A 133 1.88 -4.90 -11.01
CA ASN A 133 1.81 -6.29 -11.46
C ASN A 133 0.50 -6.99 -11.09
N LYS A 134 -0.05 -6.70 -9.88
CA LYS A 134 -1.34 -7.23 -9.47
C LYS A 134 -2.50 -6.68 -10.33
N ALA A 135 -2.41 -5.42 -10.72
CA ALA A 135 -3.40 -4.81 -11.60
C ALA A 135 -3.31 -5.37 -13.02
N LEU A 136 -2.11 -5.58 -13.57
CA LEU A 136 -1.93 -6.24 -14.87
C LEU A 136 -2.58 -7.61 -14.88
N GLU A 137 -2.32 -8.42 -13.85
CA GLU A 137 -2.89 -9.77 -13.71
C GLU A 137 -4.42 -9.72 -13.60
N GLN A 138 -4.97 -8.80 -12.80
CA GLN A 138 -6.41 -8.69 -12.56
C GLN A 138 -7.19 -8.19 -13.78
N TYR A 139 -6.63 -7.24 -14.55
CA TYR A 139 -7.32 -6.57 -15.65
C TYR A 139 -6.82 -6.99 -17.03
N GLY A 140 -5.83 -7.88 -17.12
CA GLY A 140 -5.25 -8.34 -18.39
C GLY A 140 -4.58 -7.22 -19.19
N LEU A 141 -4.00 -6.21 -18.50
CA LEU A 141 -3.36 -5.08 -19.16
C LEU A 141 -1.98 -5.44 -19.70
N GLU A 142 -1.55 -4.76 -20.77
CA GLU A 142 -0.21 -4.92 -21.33
C GLU A 142 0.87 -4.35 -20.40
N ASP A 143 1.95 -5.11 -20.21
CA ASP A 143 3.09 -4.67 -19.39
C ASP A 143 4.01 -3.72 -20.16
N ARG A 144 3.95 -2.44 -19.82
CA ARG A 144 4.84 -1.38 -20.33
C ARG A 144 6.20 -1.31 -19.63
N LYS A 145 6.48 -2.23 -18.70
CA LYS A 145 7.74 -2.32 -17.95
C LYS A 145 8.17 -1.01 -17.27
N PRO A 146 7.28 -0.30 -16.58
CA PRO A 146 7.58 1.03 -16.03
C PRO A 146 8.72 1.03 -15.00
N PHE A 147 9.04 -0.12 -14.42
CA PHE A 147 10.08 -0.26 -13.40
C PHE A 147 11.40 -0.83 -13.94
N ALA A 148 11.61 -0.87 -15.26
CA ALA A 148 12.81 -1.44 -15.87
C ALA A 148 14.10 -0.77 -15.37
N HIS A 149 14.08 0.54 -15.19
CA HIS A 149 15.23 1.36 -14.77
C HIS A 149 15.16 1.84 -13.32
N SER A 150 14.10 1.52 -12.59
CA SER A 150 13.89 1.98 -11.22
C SER A 150 14.84 1.31 -10.23
N PHE A 151 15.31 2.09 -9.24
CA PHE A 151 16.13 1.56 -8.16
C PHE A 151 15.32 0.70 -7.21
N THR A 152 15.55 -0.61 -7.27
CA THR A 152 14.87 -1.61 -6.43
C THR A 152 15.85 -2.48 -5.62
N LYS A 153 17.12 -2.07 -5.55
CA LYS A 153 18.15 -2.77 -4.77
C LYS A 153 18.08 -2.37 -3.29
N ASN A 154 18.72 -3.14 -2.43
CA ASN A 154 18.96 -2.76 -1.04
C ASN A 154 20.39 -2.30 -0.91
N THR A 155 20.58 -1.13 -0.30
CA THR A 155 21.92 -0.66 0.09
C THR A 155 22.23 -1.12 1.51
N PRO A 156 23.47 -1.55 1.77
CA PRO A 156 23.90 -1.88 3.13
C PRO A 156 23.70 -0.67 4.05
N THR A 157 23.18 -0.92 5.23
CA THR A 157 23.09 0.07 6.31
C THR A 157 24.16 -0.19 7.35
N ALA A 158 24.64 0.84 8.01
CA ALA A 158 25.56 0.70 9.11
C ALA A 158 24.93 -0.18 10.20
N LYS A 159 25.62 -1.26 10.56
CA LYS A 159 25.18 -2.12 11.66
C LYS A 159 25.49 -1.41 12.97
N ARG A 160 24.48 -1.22 13.80
CA ARG A 160 24.62 -0.63 15.14
C ARG A 160 24.67 -1.73 16.21
N ALA A 161 25.55 -2.70 15.99
CA ALA A 161 25.77 -3.75 17.00
C ALA A 161 26.48 -3.16 18.21
N LEU A 162 25.98 -3.48 19.40
CA LEU A 162 26.63 -3.13 20.66
C LEU A 162 27.70 -4.16 20.98
N THR A 163 28.78 -3.72 21.64
CA THR A 163 29.81 -4.61 22.18
C THR A 163 29.32 -5.27 23.48
N ALA A 164 29.96 -6.36 23.90
CA ALA A 164 29.66 -6.97 25.18
C ALA A 164 29.85 -5.98 26.35
N GLU A 165 30.84 -5.11 26.28
CA GLU A 165 31.09 -4.06 27.26
C GLU A 165 29.94 -3.07 27.37
N ASN A 166 29.37 -2.63 26.21
CA ASN A 166 28.17 -1.79 26.23
C ASN A 166 26.96 -2.47 26.88
N ILE A 167 26.81 -3.79 26.69
CA ILE A 167 25.77 -4.56 27.38
C ILE A 167 25.99 -4.58 28.88
N HIS A 168 27.25 -4.81 29.34
CA HIS A 168 27.58 -4.74 30.77
C HIS A 168 27.31 -3.36 31.37
N GLN A 169 27.61 -2.29 30.64
CA GLN A 169 27.30 -0.93 31.08
C GLN A 169 25.78 -0.71 31.20
N ILE A 170 24.96 -1.22 30.27
CA ILE A 170 23.50 -1.14 30.35
C ILE A 170 22.97 -1.92 31.57
N VAL A 171 23.52 -3.11 31.86
CA VAL A 171 23.13 -3.88 33.05
C VAL A 171 23.46 -3.12 34.34
N ALA A 172 24.62 -2.47 34.39
CA ALA A 172 25.08 -1.73 35.58
C ALA A 172 24.50 -0.31 35.67
N ALA A 173 23.77 0.16 34.65
CA ALA A 173 23.26 1.52 34.62
C ALA A 173 22.25 1.80 35.75
N THR A 174 22.49 2.87 36.51
CA THR A 174 21.53 3.38 37.48
C THR A 174 20.48 4.18 36.73
N THR A 175 19.22 3.82 36.90
CA THR A 175 18.09 4.54 36.26
C THR A 175 17.51 5.53 37.25
N VAL A 176 17.07 6.70 36.75
CA VAL A 176 16.52 7.80 37.56
C VAL A 176 14.99 7.71 37.59
N THR A 177 14.39 7.27 36.49
CA THR A 177 12.93 7.15 36.37
C THR A 177 12.49 5.68 36.15
N GLU A 178 11.20 5.42 36.43
CA GLU A 178 10.61 4.10 36.20
C GLU A 178 10.60 3.75 34.69
N GLU A 179 10.39 4.74 33.83
CA GLU A 179 10.41 4.57 32.38
C GLU A 179 11.80 4.14 31.87
N GLU A 180 12.87 4.73 32.41
CA GLU A 180 14.25 4.32 32.08
C GLU A 180 14.53 2.91 32.57
N ALA A 181 14.09 2.55 33.78
CA ALA A 181 14.21 1.20 34.31
C ALA A 181 13.49 0.19 33.42
N LEU A 182 12.25 0.47 33.05
CA LEU A 182 11.46 -0.37 32.16
C LEU A 182 12.11 -0.51 30.78
N ALA A 183 12.60 0.58 30.20
CA ALA A 183 13.28 0.54 28.90
C ALA A 183 14.55 -0.30 28.93
N ARG A 184 15.38 -0.18 29.97
CA ARG A 184 16.56 -1.01 30.21
C ARG A 184 16.18 -2.49 30.32
N ASP A 185 15.19 -2.80 31.12
CA ASP A 185 14.79 -4.18 31.42
C ASP A 185 14.17 -4.84 30.17
N LEU A 186 13.35 -4.14 29.39
CA LEU A 186 12.82 -4.63 28.12
C LEU A 186 13.94 -4.87 27.09
N PHE A 187 14.93 -3.97 27.03
CA PHE A 187 16.08 -4.15 26.16
C PHE A 187 16.87 -5.39 26.54
N LEU A 188 17.20 -5.55 27.82
CA LEU A 188 17.95 -6.71 28.35
C LEU A 188 17.15 -8.00 28.15
N PHE A 189 15.84 -7.98 28.40
CA PHE A 189 15.00 -9.14 28.15
C PHE A 189 15.02 -9.53 26.67
N SER A 190 14.88 -8.57 25.76
CA SER A 190 15.00 -8.80 24.31
C SER A 190 16.37 -9.38 23.96
N PHE A 191 17.44 -8.85 24.54
CA PHE A 191 18.82 -9.33 24.31
C PHE A 191 18.98 -10.77 24.75
N TYR A 192 18.61 -11.12 25.98
CA TYR A 192 18.77 -12.48 26.55
C TYR A 192 17.82 -13.49 25.86
N THR A 193 16.70 -13.06 25.33
CA THR A 193 15.78 -13.90 24.53
C THR A 193 16.16 -13.95 23.04
N ARG A 194 17.43 -13.63 22.68
CA ARG A 194 17.97 -13.67 21.31
C ARG A 194 17.27 -12.75 20.32
N GLY A 195 16.90 -11.56 20.76
CA GLY A 195 16.30 -10.54 19.92
C GLY A 195 14.78 -10.69 19.75
N MET A 196 14.09 -11.14 20.79
CA MET A 196 12.63 -11.12 20.81
C MET A 196 12.12 -9.71 20.58
N SER A 197 11.17 -9.53 19.66
CA SER A 197 10.63 -8.20 19.35
C SER A 197 9.79 -7.67 20.52
N PHE A 198 9.71 -6.33 20.66
CA PHE A 198 8.88 -5.74 21.72
C PHE A 198 7.40 -6.08 21.58
N VAL A 199 6.91 -6.33 20.37
CA VAL A 199 5.54 -6.82 20.15
C VAL A 199 5.39 -8.23 20.73
N ASP A 200 6.33 -9.14 20.46
CA ASP A 200 6.29 -10.50 21.00
C ASP A 200 6.39 -10.48 22.53
N ILE A 201 7.20 -9.57 23.10
CA ILE A 201 7.32 -9.41 24.57
C ILE A 201 6.00 -8.90 25.15
N ALA A 202 5.35 -7.93 24.52
CA ALA A 202 4.08 -7.35 25.00
C ALA A 202 2.92 -8.36 25.03
N PHE A 203 2.97 -9.38 24.18
CA PHE A 203 1.98 -10.47 24.14
C PHE A 203 2.40 -11.74 24.85
N LEU A 204 3.52 -11.70 25.63
CA LEU A 204 3.90 -12.86 26.45
C LEU A 204 2.91 -13.08 27.59
N GLU A 205 2.44 -14.30 27.69
CA GLU A 205 1.58 -14.74 28.79
C GLU A 205 2.39 -15.49 29.85
N LYS A 206 1.90 -15.52 31.10
CA LYS A 206 2.53 -16.31 32.18
C LYS A 206 2.68 -17.79 31.83
N GLY A 207 1.77 -18.33 31.01
CA GLY A 207 1.83 -19.71 30.51
C GLY A 207 2.92 -19.97 29.49
N SER A 208 3.57 -18.92 28.97
CA SER A 208 4.75 -19.04 28.06
C SER A 208 6.02 -19.47 28.80
N LEU A 209 6.05 -19.34 30.12
CA LEU A 209 7.18 -19.82 30.94
C LEU A 209 6.86 -21.20 31.51
N LYS A 210 7.56 -22.23 31.05
CA LYS A 210 7.40 -23.62 31.52
C LYS A 210 8.77 -24.20 31.84
N ASP A 211 8.92 -24.77 33.04
CA ASP A 211 10.17 -25.44 33.49
C ASP A 211 11.42 -24.59 33.28
N GLY A 212 11.34 -23.28 33.54
CA GLY A 212 12.43 -22.34 33.35
C GLY A 212 12.77 -22.01 31.90
N GLN A 213 11.95 -22.49 30.95
CA GLN A 213 12.09 -22.19 29.51
C GLN A 213 10.97 -21.28 29.02
N LEU A 214 11.34 -20.27 28.21
CA LEU A 214 10.40 -19.40 27.57
C LEU A 214 9.99 -19.98 26.21
N ILE A 215 8.73 -20.39 26.09
CA ILE A 215 8.14 -20.92 24.86
C ILE A 215 7.24 -19.86 24.25
N ASN A 216 7.67 -19.21 23.17
CA ASN A 216 6.88 -18.26 22.42
C ASN A 216 6.44 -18.89 21.09
N ARG A 217 5.11 -18.99 20.87
CA ARG A 217 4.53 -19.36 19.57
C ARG A 217 4.15 -18.06 18.86
N ARG A 218 4.93 -17.67 17.85
CA ARG A 218 4.55 -16.58 16.97
C ARG A 218 3.23 -16.93 16.28
N ASN A 219 2.21 -16.11 16.50
CA ASN A 219 1.06 -16.06 15.63
C ASN A 219 1.49 -15.28 14.38
N ILE A 220 1.82 -16.01 13.31
CA ILE A 220 2.19 -15.44 11.99
C ILE A 220 0.90 -15.08 11.23
#